data_3a270c99751883b78ddedc995276af01
#
_entry.id   3a270c99751883b78ddedc995276af01
#
_cell.length_a   1.000
_cell.length_b   1.000
_cell.length_c   1.000
_cell.angle_alpha   90.00
_cell.angle_beta   90.00
_cell.angle_gamma   90.00
#
_symmetry.space_group_name_H-M   'P 1'
#
loop_
_entity.id
_entity.type
_entity.pdbx_description
1 polymer ?
#
loop_
_entity_poly.entity_id
_entity_poly.type
_entity_poly.pdbx_seq_one_letter_code
_entity_poly.pdbx_strand_id
1 'polypeptide(L)'
;MKVFIAKCIASVVLFFNTAVAGPDKLFLDFVNYSASIDGYSSLCIKNYNDEKEMTNLFTILNEVKSEYLLITEDDYNVLKSTYIKTKSATISQLMKLKLNSQKKSCNKYLKIFERFDRKKQKSLEDLEKIINGY
;
A
#
# COMPACT_ATOMS: atom_id res chain seq x y z
N MET A 1 -34.84 -6.85 25.91
CA MET A 1 -35.15 -6.86 24.46
C MET A 1 -34.23 -5.97 23.66
N LYS A 2 -34.09 -4.69 23.99
CA LYS A 2 -33.18 -3.77 23.26
C LYS A 2 -31.72 -4.22 23.31
N VAL A 3 -31.24 -4.73 24.45
CA VAL A 3 -29.87 -5.21 24.61
C VAL A 3 -29.61 -6.45 23.77
N PHE A 4 -30.59 -7.35 23.68
CA PHE A 4 -30.51 -8.56 22.87
C PHE A 4 -30.42 -8.23 21.38
N ILE A 5 -31.27 -7.31 20.91
CA ILE A 5 -31.27 -6.86 19.50
C ILE A 5 -29.95 -6.19 19.16
N ALA A 6 -29.41 -5.33 20.06
CA ALA A 6 -28.13 -4.69 19.87
C ALA A 6 -26.98 -5.70 19.74
N LYS A 7 -26.97 -6.78 20.57
CA LYS A 7 -25.99 -7.85 20.45
C LYS A 7 -26.09 -8.60 19.13
N CYS A 8 -27.28 -8.89 18.66
CA CYS A 8 -27.47 -9.54 17.38
C CYS A 8 -26.98 -8.67 16.23
N ILE A 9 -27.28 -7.38 16.24
CA ILE A 9 -26.82 -6.42 15.24
C ILE A 9 -25.29 -6.32 15.28
N ALA A 10 -24.67 -6.22 16.46
CA ALA A 10 -23.23 -6.17 16.60
C ALA A 10 -22.56 -7.43 16.04
N SER A 11 -23.12 -8.62 16.30
CA SER A 11 -22.59 -9.87 15.76
C SER A 11 -22.68 -9.93 14.25
N VAL A 12 -23.77 -9.48 13.66
CA VAL A 12 -23.94 -9.40 12.21
C VAL A 12 -22.96 -8.42 11.59
N VAL A 13 -22.77 -7.26 12.19
CA VAL A 13 -21.80 -6.26 11.72
C VAL A 13 -20.38 -6.82 11.76
N LEU A 14 -20.00 -7.51 12.83
CA LEU A 14 -18.68 -8.17 12.93
C LEU A 14 -18.49 -9.21 11.85
N PHE A 15 -19.48 -10.02 11.58
CA PHE A 15 -19.46 -11.01 10.51
C PHE A 15 -19.29 -10.35 9.13
N PHE A 16 -20.04 -9.29 8.85
CA PHE A 16 -19.91 -8.51 7.62
C PHE A 16 -18.54 -7.89 7.47
N ASN A 17 -18.01 -7.29 8.53
CA ASN A 17 -16.66 -6.71 8.51
C ASN A 17 -15.61 -7.77 8.21
N THR A 18 -15.73 -8.97 8.73
CA THR A 18 -14.84 -10.09 8.41
C THR A 18 -14.97 -10.49 6.95
N ALA A 19 -16.20 -10.57 6.41
CA ALA A 19 -16.47 -10.97 5.03
C ALA A 19 -16.02 -9.92 4.01
N VAL A 20 -16.02 -8.62 4.37
CA VAL A 20 -15.67 -7.49 3.49
C VAL A 20 -14.44 -6.72 3.99
N ALA A 21 -13.61 -7.38 4.81
CA ALA A 21 -12.44 -6.76 5.42
C ALA A 21 -11.39 -6.29 4.40
N GLY A 22 -11.47 -6.78 3.17
CA GLY A 22 -10.53 -6.42 2.12
C GLY A 22 -9.26 -7.28 2.16
N PRO A 23 -8.21 -6.83 1.48
CA PRO A 23 -6.98 -7.60 1.35
C PRO A 23 -6.23 -7.72 2.68
N ASP A 24 -5.46 -8.80 2.81
CA ASP A 24 -4.60 -9.03 3.97
C ASP A 24 -3.61 -7.87 4.19
N LYS A 25 -3.23 -7.70 5.45
CA LYS A 25 -2.25 -6.69 5.88
C LYS A 25 -0.96 -6.73 5.06
N LEU A 26 -0.50 -7.92 4.67
CA LEU A 26 0.72 -8.07 3.87
C LEU A 26 0.64 -7.33 2.55
N PHE A 27 -0.47 -7.46 1.83
CA PHE A 27 -0.68 -6.75 0.57
C PHE A 27 -0.81 -5.25 0.79
N LEU A 28 -1.53 -4.84 1.84
CA LEU A 28 -1.68 -3.43 2.20
C LEU A 28 -0.33 -2.80 2.56
N ASP A 29 0.50 -3.48 3.35
CA ASP A 29 1.82 -3.00 3.71
C ASP A 29 2.72 -2.84 2.48
N PHE A 30 2.74 -3.84 1.60
CA PHE A 30 3.51 -3.79 0.35
C PHE A 30 3.10 -2.60 -0.52
N VAL A 31 1.81 -2.39 -0.68
CA VAL A 31 1.27 -1.29 -1.48
C VAL A 31 1.55 0.07 -0.83
N ASN A 32 1.39 0.19 0.48
CA ASN A 32 1.65 1.42 1.22
C ASN A 32 3.14 1.80 1.19
N TYR A 33 4.04 0.85 1.39
CA TYR A 33 5.48 1.11 1.27
C TYR A 33 5.85 1.53 -0.14
N SER A 34 5.33 0.84 -1.15
CA SER A 34 5.57 1.17 -2.55
C SER A 34 5.08 2.57 -2.89
N ALA A 35 3.88 2.92 -2.47
CA ALA A 35 3.29 4.24 -2.73
C ALA A 35 4.07 5.38 -2.04
N SER A 36 4.49 5.16 -0.80
CA SER A 36 5.27 6.14 -0.05
C SER A 36 6.65 6.37 -0.68
N ILE A 37 7.32 5.29 -1.05
CA ILE A 37 8.63 5.34 -1.73
C ILE A 37 8.47 6.08 -3.07
N ASP A 38 7.48 5.72 -3.88
CA ASP A 38 7.25 6.34 -5.17
C ASP A 38 6.90 7.83 -5.04
N GLY A 39 6.11 8.18 -4.03
CA GLY A 39 5.76 9.57 -3.75
C GLY A 39 6.95 10.44 -3.37
N TYR A 40 7.78 9.99 -2.41
CA TYR A 40 8.99 10.71 -2.02
C TYR A 40 10.02 10.72 -3.14
N SER A 41 10.27 9.58 -3.76
CA SER A 41 11.30 9.42 -4.78
C SER A 41 11.02 10.25 -6.01
N SER A 42 9.75 10.38 -6.40
CA SER A 42 9.37 11.20 -7.57
C SER A 42 9.75 12.67 -7.41
N LEU A 43 9.79 13.18 -6.18
CA LEU A 43 10.17 14.55 -5.88
C LEU A 43 11.62 14.71 -5.43
N CYS A 44 12.20 13.70 -4.79
CA CYS A 44 13.49 13.80 -4.11
C CYS A 44 14.64 13.17 -4.90
N ILE A 45 14.36 12.26 -5.82
CA ILE A 45 15.37 11.55 -6.61
C ILE A 45 15.26 12.00 -8.07
N LYS A 46 16.36 12.53 -8.59
CA LYS A 46 16.45 12.94 -9.98
C LYS A 46 16.30 11.71 -10.91
N ASN A 47 15.50 11.85 -11.95
CA ASN A 47 15.25 10.80 -12.95
C ASN A 47 14.60 9.52 -12.39
N TYR A 48 13.90 9.62 -11.26
CA TYR A 48 13.12 8.50 -10.74
C TYR A 48 11.94 8.19 -11.67
N ASN A 49 11.82 6.93 -12.08
CA ASN A 49 10.74 6.50 -12.97
C ASN A 49 9.61 5.85 -12.16
N ASP A 50 8.75 6.69 -11.61
CA ASP A 50 7.61 6.26 -10.80
C ASP A 50 6.54 5.51 -11.60
N GLU A 51 6.38 5.81 -12.88
CA GLU A 51 5.45 5.06 -13.76
C GLU A 51 5.90 3.60 -13.94
N LYS A 52 7.18 3.38 -14.09
CA LYS A 52 7.74 2.02 -14.19
C LYS A 52 7.50 1.24 -12.89
N GLU A 53 7.76 1.87 -11.75
CA GLU A 53 7.55 1.24 -10.44
C GLU A 53 6.07 0.92 -10.20
N MET A 54 5.19 1.83 -10.55
CA MET A 54 3.73 1.64 -10.49
C MET A 54 3.30 0.47 -11.39
N THR A 55 3.80 0.43 -12.62
CA THR A 55 3.47 -0.65 -13.56
C THR A 55 3.93 -2.01 -13.03
N ASN A 56 5.14 -2.08 -12.47
CA ASN A 56 5.67 -3.31 -11.87
C ASN A 56 4.79 -3.77 -10.70
N LEU A 57 4.41 -2.86 -9.83
CA LEU A 57 3.53 -3.16 -8.69
C LEU A 57 2.20 -3.76 -9.14
N PHE A 58 1.54 -3.12 -10.09
CA PHE A 58 0.24 -3.59 -10.57
C PHE A 58 0.33 -4.87 -11.38
N THR A 59 1.44 -5.12 -12.06
CA THR A 59 1.71 -6.40 -12.71
C THR A 59 1.73 -7.52 -11.67
N ILE A 60 2.47 -7.34 -10.57
CA ILE A 60 2.53 -8.31 -9.47
C ILE A 60 1.13 -8.54 -8.86
N LEU A 61 0.41 -7.48 -8.57
CA LEU A 61 -0.93 -7.57 -7.97
C LEU A 61 -1.92 -8.27 -8.91
N ASN A 62 -1.81 -8.02 -10.20
CA ASN A 62 -2.67 -8.67 -11.19
C ASN A 62 -2.36 -10.17 -11.33
N GLU A 63 -1.11 -10.56 -11.26
CA GLU A 63 -0.72 -11.97 -11.20
C GLU A 63 -1.28 -12.66 -9.96
N VAL A 64 -1.14 -12.00 -8.80
CA VAL A 64 -1.70 -12.52 -7.54
C VAL A 64 -3.20 -12.73 -7.64
N LYS A 65 -3.91 -11.81 -8.29
CA LYS A 65 -5.36 -11.91 -8.51
C LYS A 65 -5.73 -13.00 -9.51
N SER A 66 -5.10 -13.01 -10.68
CA SER A 66 -5.53 -13.83 -11.81
C SER A 66 -4.94 -15.24 -11.80
N GLU A 67 -3.67 -15.41 -11.45
CA GLU A 67 -2.99 -16.69 -11.51
C GLU A 67 -3.01 -17.45 -10.19
N TYR A 68 -2.88 -16.73 -9.07
CA TYR A 68 -2.78 -17.36 -7.75
C TYR A 68 -4.06 -17.27 -6.93
N LEU A 69 -5.02 -16.45 -7.33
CA LEU A 69 -6.33 -16.28 -6.68
C LEU A 69 -6.24 -15.94 -5.18
N LEU A 70 -5.19 -15.24 -4.78
CA LEU A 70 -4.97 -14.85 -3.37
C LEU A 70 -5.70 -13.57 -2.99
N ILE A 71 -6.12 -12.80 -3.98
CA ILE A 71 -6.94 -11.60 -3.78
C ILE A 71 -8.09 -11.62 -4.78
N THR A 72 -9.20 -11.00 -4.40
CA THR A 72 -10.38 -10.84 -5.25
C THR A 72 -10.22 -9.62 -6.16
N GLU A 73 -11.13 -9.44 -7.12
CA GLU A 73 -11.23 -8.21 -7.92
C GLU A 73 -11.44 -6.99 -7.03
N ASP A 74 -12.30 -7.11 -6.00
CA ASP A 74 -12.55 -6.03 -5.05
C ASP A 74 -11.29 -5.69 -4.24
N ASP A 75 -10.55 -6.70 -3.78
CA ASP A 75 -9.27 -6.51 -3.10
C ASP A 75 -8.26 -5.78 -3.99
N TYR A 76 -8.15 -6.17 -5.24
CA TYR A 76 -7.29 -5.51 -6.22
C TYR A 76 -7.65 -4.03 -6.37
N ASN A 77 -8.94 -3.72 -6.47
CA ASN A 77 -9.41 -2.35 -6.57
C ASN A 77 -9.11 -1.52 -5.32
N VAL A 78 -9.24 -2.13 -4.12
CA VAL A 78 -8.86 -1.49 -2.85
C VAL A 78 -7.36 -1.19 -2.82
N LEU A 79 -6.53 -2.14 -3.21
CA LEU A 79 -5.07 -1.98 -3.24
C LEU A 79 -4.64 -0.90 -4.23
N LYS A 80 -5.24 -0.88 -5.41
CA LYS A 80 -5.01 0.16 -6.42
C LYS A 80 -5.39 1.54 -5.90
N SER A 81 -6.57 1.66 -5.31
CA SER A 81 -7.03 2.91 -4.71
C SER A 81 -6.12 3.38 -3.57
N THR A 82 -5.69 2.46 -2.72
CA THR A 82 -4.76 2.73 -1.61
C THR A 82 -3.43 3.27 -2.12
N TYR A 83 -2.86 2.64 -3.13
CA TYR A 83 -1.63 3.12 -3.77
C TYR A 83 -1.77 4.55 -4.26
N ILE A 84 -2.79 4.82 -5.05
CA ILE A 84 -3.03 6.14 -5.65
C ILE A 84 -3.20 7.20 -4.56
N LYS A 85 -4.02 6.92 -3.55
CA LYS A 85 -4.28 7.85 -2.44
C LYS A 85 -3.02 8.12 -1.61
N THR A 86 -2.28 7.10 -1.25
CA THR A 86 -1.07 7.23 -0.43
C THR A 86 0.02 7.99 -1.18
N LYS A 87 0.26 7.66 -2.44
CA LYS A 87 1.22 8.36 -3.29
C LYS A 87 0.84 9.83 -3.45
N SER A 88 -0.41 10.12 -3.80
CA SER A 88 -0.91 11.48 -3.98
C SER A 88 -0.84 12.29 -2.70
N ALA A 89 -1.18 11.71 -1.56
CA ALA A 89 -1.09 12.37 -0.26
C ALA A 89 0.37 12.71 0.10
N THR A 90 1.29 11.80 -0.14
CA THR A 90 2.72 12.02 0.09
C THR A 90 3.25 13.18 -0.75
N ILE A 91 2.97 13.19 -2.04
CA ILE A 91 3.36 14.26 -2.96
C ILE A 91 2.73 15.58 -2.54
N SER A 92 1.43 15.58 -2.26
CA SER A 92 0.70 16.79 -1.86
C SER A 92 1.23 17.40 -0.57
N GLN A 93 1.54 16.58 0.43
CA GLN A 93 2.12 17.05 1.69
C GLN A 93 3.49 17.70 1.48
N LEU A 94 4.35 17.10 0.66
CA LEU A 94 5.66 17.67 0.33
C LEU A 94 5.52 18.99 -0.43
N MET A 95 4.63 19.05 -1.40
CA MET A 95 4.43 20.25 -2.23
C MET A 95 3.84 21.43 -1.47
N LYS A 96 3.14 21.19 -0.36
CA LYS A 96 2.63 22.26 0.52
C LYS A 96 3.73 22.91 1.36
N LEU A 97 4.87 22.29 1.49
CA LEU A 97 5.98 22.84 2.25
C LEU A 97 6.68 23.95 1.48
N LYS A 98 7.27 24.90 2.22
CA LYS A 98 8.18 25.89 1.63
C LYS A 98 9.39 25.16 1.04
N LEU A 99 10.02 25.76 0.01
CA LEU A 99 11.14 25.15 -0.70
C LEU A 99 12.26 24.63 0.22
N ASN A 100 12.65 25.41 1.21
CA ASN A 100 13.67 24.98 2.17
C ASN A 100 13.23 23.76 3.00
N SER A 101 11.94 23.70 3.37
CA SER A 101 11.38 22.57 4.10
C SER A 101 11.26 21.33 3.22
N GLN A 102 10.94 21.51 1.94
CA GLN A 102 10.96 20.40 0.95
C GLN A 102 12.37 19.81 0.83
N LYS A 103 13.39 20.65 0.70
CA LYS A 103 14.80 20.21 0.64
C LYS A 103 15.21 19.46 1.89
N LYS A 104 14.84 19.94 3.07
CA LYS A 104 15.10 19.24 4.34
C LYS A 104 14.41 17.88 4.40
N SER A 105 13.15 17.81 3.97
CA SER A 105 12.40 16.56 3.91
C SER A 105 13.01 15.58 2.93
N CYS A 106 13.42 16.03 1.76
CA CYS A 106 14.11 15.18 0.79
C CYS A 106 15.47 14.70 1.32
N ASN A 107 16.26 15.54 1.96
CA ASN A 107 17.54 15.14 2.55
C ASN A 107 17.34 14.09 3.64
N LYS A 108 16.33 14.27 4.48
CA LYS A 108 15.96 13.29 5.51
C LYS A 108 15.52 11.97 4.89
N TYR A 109 14.69 12.03 3.87
CA TYR A 109 14.24 10.85 3.13
C TYR A 109 15.41 10.09 2.51
N LEU A 110 16.32 10.76 1.82
CA LEU A 110 17.49 10.12 1.21
C LEU A 110 18.36 9.39 2.22
N LYS A 111 18.47 9.89 3.46
CA LYS A 111 19.19 9.22 4.54
C LYS A 111 18.51 7.92 5.02
N ILE A 112 17.20 7.82 4.86
CA ILE A 112 16.41 6.66 5.32
C ILE A 112 15.84 5.83 4.17
N PHE A 113 16.12 6.22 2.93
CA PHE A 113 15.60 5.55 1.73
C PHE A 113 15.90 4.05 1.74
N GLU A 114 17.13 3.66 2.04
CA GLU A 114 17.51 2.24 2.08
C GLU A 114 16.70 1.45 3.11
N ARG A 115 16.30 2.08 4.21
CA ARG A 115 15.45 1.44 5.22
C ARG A 115 14.04 1.18 4.66
N PHE A 116 13.47 2.15 3.98
CA PHE A 116 12.16 1.98 3.33
C PHE A 116 12.21 0.95 2.22
N ASP A 117 13.24 1.00 1.41
CA ASP A 117 13.44 0.04 0.32
C ASP A 117 13.58 -1.39 0.87
N ARG A 118 14.34 -1.58 1.95
CA ARG A 118 14.44 -2.90 2.61
C ARG A 118 13.10 -3.40 3.13
N LYS A 119 12.26 -2.52 3.70
CA LYS A 119 10.91 -2.89 4.14
C LYS A 119 10.04 -3.32 2.97
N LYS A 120 10.10 -2.60 1.85
CA LYS A 120 9.41 -2.98 0.62
C LYS A 120 9.88 -4.34 0.12
N GLN A 121 11.18 -4.56 0.04
CA GLN A 121 11.76 -5.85 -0.40
C GLN A 121 11.35 -6.99 0.53
N LYS A 122 11.37 -6.76 1.84
CA LYS A 122 10.90 -7.74 2.82
C LYS A 122 9.43 -8.12 2.60
N SER A 123 8.58 -7.12 2.36
CA SER A 123 7.16 -7.36 2.06
C SER A 123 6.99 -8.16 0.77
N LEU A 124 7.79 -7.88 -0.25
CA LEU A 124 7.79 -8.62 -1.51
C LEU A 124 8.25 -10.08 -1.31
N GLU A 125 9.30 -10.31 -0.54
CA GLU A 125 9.77 -11.66 -0.19
C GLU A 125 8.70 -12.46 0.54
N ASP A 126 8.02 -11.85 1.50
CA ASP A 126 6.93 -12.48 2.25
C ASP A 126 5.76 -12.84 1.31
N LEU A 127 5.46 -11.97 0.36
CA LEU A 127 4.46 -12.21 -0.68
C LEU A 127 4.85 -13.39 -1.58
N GLU A 128 6.08 -13.45 -2.04
CA GLU A 128 6.61 -14.54 -2.86
C GLU A 128 6.55 -15.88 -2.13
N LYS A 129 6.80 -15.90 -0.83
CA LYS A 129 6.65 -17.11 -0.01
C LYS A 129 5.21 -17.62 -0.02
N ILE A 130 4.25 -16.73 0.12
CA ILE A 130 2.82 -17.09 0.05
C ILE A 130 2.47 -17.64 -1.32
N ILE A 131 2.92 -17.01 -2.40
CA ILE A 131 2.70 -17.43 -3.78
C ILE A 131 3.28 -18.82 -4.01
N ASN A 132 4.46 -19.10 -3.47
CA ASN A 132 5.16 -20.37 -3.61
C ASN A 132 4.65 -21.46 -2.64
N GLY A 133 3.63 -21.20 -1.85
CA GLY A 133 2.98 -22.18 -0.99
C GLY A 133 3.64 -22.37 0.38
N TYR A 134 4.31 -21.39 0.89
CA TYR A 134 4.91 -21.39 2.22
C TYR A 134 4.01 -20.78 3.27
#